data_9204aff4d3d1b54cf1b1e9327573bc75
#
_entry.id   9204aff4d3d1b54cf1b1e9327573bc75
#
_cell.length_a   1.000
_cell.length_b   1.000
_cell.length_c   1.000
_cell.angle_alpha   90.00
_cell.angle_beta   90.00
_cell.angle_gamma   90.00
#
_symmetry.space_group_name_H-M   'P 1'
#
loop_
_entity.id
_entity.type
_entity.pdbx_description
1 polymer ?
#
loop_
_entity_poly.entity_id
_entity_poly.type
_entity_poly.pdbx_seq_one_letter_code
_entity_poly.pdbx_strand_id
1 'polypeptide(L)'
;MKVKSRVTMVLATLGIVMAMVIPAISQEKPSDNMHIVLEKIRADKKLLVADNMQLTEAEAKAFWPVYAQYQDELFLLRSRTAKLINDYADAYEKMTNDKAKKLLDEYMTIETLGPKLRQAYLPKFRKVLPEVKVVRYYQIENKINAALIYELAANIPLMKSAQ
;
A
#
# COMPACT_ATOMS: atom_id res chain seq x y z
N MET A 1 17.16 -7.98 -20.45
CA MET A 1 16.47 -6.84 -21.09
C MET A 1 14.94 -6.81 -20.88
N LYS A 2 14.25 -7.96 -20.77
CA LYS A 2 12.78 -8.01 -20.57
C LYS A 2 12.27 -7.60 -19.15
N VAL A 3 13.11 -7.70 -18.14
CA VAL A 3 12.73 -7.33 -16.74
C VAL A 3 12.64 -5.82 -16.53
N LYS A 4 13.56 -5.04 -17.13
CA LYS A 4 13.55 -3.56 -17.02
C LYS A 4 12.29 -2.93 -17.64
N SER A 5 11.82 -3.46 -18.79
CA SER A 5 10.62 -2.96 -19.46
C SER A 5 9.32 -3.18 -18.63
N ARG A 6 9.22 -4.32 -17.93
CA ARG A 6 8.03 -4.62 -17.11
C ARG A 6 7.95 -3.82 -15.82
N VAL A 7 9.10 -3.55 -15.20
CA VAL A 7 9.17 -2.69 -14.01
C VAL A 7 8.85 -1.25 -14.37
N THR A 8 9.33 -0.75 -15.51
CA THR A 8 9.03 0.61 -15.98
C THR A 8 7.55 0.79 -16.32
N MET A 9 6.89 -0.26 -16.86
CA MET A 9 5.46 -0.21 -17.19
C MET A 9 4.57 -0.21 -15.92
N VAL A 10 4.97 -0.96 -14.89
CA VAL A 10 4.26 -0.97 -13.59
C VAL A 10 4.43 0.37 -12.85
N LEU A 11 5.61 0.97 -12.93
CA LEU A 11 5.88 2.29 -12.35
C LEU A 11 5.11 3.40 -13.09
N ALA A 12 4.96 3.30 -14.42
CA ALA A 12 4.18 4.27 -15.19
C ALA A 12 2.69 4.24 -14.86
N THR A 13 2.12 3.06 -14.59
CA THR A 13 0.70 2.96 -14.19
C THR A 13 0.47 3.40 -12.74
N LEU A 14 1.43 3.19 -11.84
CA LEU A 14 1.36 3.70 -10.47
C LEU A 14 1.60 5.23 -10.41
N GLY A 15 2.52 5.74 -11.21
CA GLY A 15 2.81 7.17 -11.30
C GLY A 15 1.65 8.01 -11.85
N ILE A 16 0.87 7.47 -12.80
CA ILE A 16 -0.32 8.15 -13.35
C ILE A 16 -1.42 8.30 -12.29
N VAL A 17 -1.55 7.37 -11.35
CA VAL A 17 -2.53 7.45 -10.26
C VAL A 17 -2.13 8.51 -9.21
N MET A 18 -0.82 8.78 -9.03
CA MET A 18 -0.34 9.79 -8.08
C MET A 18 -0.31 11.21 -8.68
N ALA A 19 -0.12 11.37 -9.99
CA ALA A 19 -0.12 12.69 -10.65
C ALA A 19 -1.51 13.38 -10.68
N MET A 20 -2.60 12.65 -10.37
CA MET A 20 -3.95 13.22 -10.29
C MET A 20 -4.32 13.79 -8.92
N VAL A 21 -3.41 13.86 -7.97
CA VAL A 21 -3.67 14.40 -6.61
C VAL A 21 -3.37 15.90 -6.50
N ILE A 22 -3.12 16.62 -7.60
CA ILE A 22 -3.05 18.09 -7.57
C ILE A 22 -4.42 18.64 -7.99
N PRO A 23 -5.17 19.28 -7.08
CA PRO A 23 -6.56 19.64 -7.30
C PRO A 23 -6.71 20.87 -8.18
N ALA A 24 -7.42 20.71 -9.29
CA ALA A 24 -8.24 21.79 -9.84
C ALA A 24 -9.69 21.49 -9.44
N ILE A 25 -10.13 22.16 -8.40
CA ILE A 25 -11.51 22.58 -8.08
C ILE A 25 -12.65 21.70 -8.63
N SER A 26 -13.11 20.75 -7.80
CA SER A 26 -14.51 20.34 -7.75
C SER A 26 -14.78 19.69 -6.37
N GLN A 27 -15.97 20.01 -5.79
CA GLN A 27 -16.40 19.69 -4.42
C GLN A 27 -16.73 18.20 -4.21
N GLU A 28 -15.82 17.28 -4.56
CA GLU A 28 -15.92 15.90 -4.11
C GLU A 28 -15.12 15.75 -2.80
N LYS A 29 -15.73 15.11 -1.80
CA LYS A 29 -15.08 14.92 -0.50
C LYS A 29 -13.75 14.18 -0.71
N PRO A 30 -12.61 14.69 -0.20
CA PRO A 30 -11.30 14.08 -0.36
C PRO A 30 -11.25 12.60 0.08
N SER A 31 -12.13 12.20 1.02
CA SER A 31 -12.29 10.84 1.49
C SER A 31 -12.77 9.86 0.42
N ASP A 32 -13.67 10.28 -0.46
CA ASP A 32 -14.29 9.40 -1.46
C ASP A 32 -13.29 9.10 -2.58
N ASN A 33 -12.55 10.10 -3.00
CA ASN A 33 -11.48 9.95 -3.99
C ASN A 33 -10.35 9.04 -3.48
N MET A 34 -9.96 9.15 -2.22
CA MET A 34 -8.93 8.29 -1.64
C MET A 34 -9.39 6.82 -1.56
N HIS A 35 -10.65 6.57 -1.24
CA HIS A 35 -11.21 5.22 -1.22
C HIS A 35 -11.15 4.58 -2.62
N ILE A 36 -11.57 5.31 -3.66
CA ILE A 36 -11.51 4.84 -5.06
C ILE A 36 -10.06 4.50 -5.47
N VAL A 37 -9.10 5.35 -5.10
CA VAL A 37 -7.67 5.10 -5.37
C VAL A 37 -7.18 3.84 -4.68
N LEU A 38 -7.52 3.62 -3.42
CA LEU A 38 -7.13 2.43 -2.67
C LEU A 38 -7.75 1.14 -3.25
N GLU A 39 -9.00 1.18 -3.69
CA GLU A 39 -9.66 0.04 -4.36
C GLU A 39 -9.00 -0.27 -5.70
N LYS A 40 -8.63 0.74 -6.48
CA LYS A 40 -7.89 0.54 -7.72
C LYS A 40 -6.53 -0.11 -7.47
N ILE A 41 -5.75 0.40 -6.52
CA ILE A 41 -4.46 -0.20 -6.12
C ILE A 41 -4.65 -1.67 -5.73
N ARG A 42 -5.71 -1.98 -4.99
CA ARG A 42 -6.03 -3.34 -4.57
C ARG A 42 -6.33 -4.26 -5.76
N ALA A 43 -7.10 -3.78 -6.75
CA ALA A 43 -7.45 -4.55 -7.96
C ALA A 43 -6.21 -4.80 -8.83
N ASP A 44 -5.42 -3.78 -9.12
CA ASP A 44 -4.19 -3.87 -9.91
C ASP A 44 -3.17 -4.81 -9.24
N LYS A 45 -3.06 -4.75 -7.92
CA LYS A 45 -2.22 -5.65 -7.13
C LYS A 45 -2.65 -7.10 -7.25
N LYS A 46 -3.94 -7.39 -7.23
CA LYS A 46 -4.46 -8.77 -7.39
C LYS A 46 -4.07 -9.36 -8.74
N LEU A 47 -4.16 -8.56 -9.81
CA LEU A 47 -3.72 -8.98 -11.15
C LEU A 47 -2.22 -9.28 -11.16
N LEU A 48 -1.38 -8.40 -10.60
CA LEU A 48 0.06 -8.63 -10.51
C LEU A 48 0.40 -9.91 -9.73
N VAL A 49 -0.30 -10.19 -8.65
CA VAL A 49 -0.10 -11.42 -7.87
C VAL A 49 -0.53 -12.63 -8.70
N ALA A 50 -1.67 -12.59 -9.36
CA ALA A 50 -2.16 -13.68 -10.21
C ALA A 50 -1.16 -14.04 -11.31
N ASP A 51 -0.67 -13.05 -12.05
CA ASP A 51 0.26 -13.23 -13.16
C ASP A 51 1.61 -13.80 -12.72
N ASN A 52 2.04 -13.49 -11.49
CA ASN A 52 3.37 -13.85 -11.02
C ASN A 52 3.43 -15.09 -10.14
N MET A 53 2.29 -15.53 -9.58
CA MET A 53 2.29 -16.67 -8.65
C MET A 53 2.33 -18.04 -9.34
N GLN A 54 1.85 -18.15 -10.58
CA GLN A 54 1.83 -19.41 -11.33
C GLN A 54 1.22 -20.56 -10.51
N LEU A 55 0.04 -20.30 -9.92
CA LEU A 55 -0.68 -21.28 -9.12
C LEU A 55 -1.32 -22.34 -10.01
N THR A 56 -1.33 -23.58 -9.54
CA THR A 56 -2.23 -24.60 -10.07
C THR A 56 -3.66 -24.27 -9.68
N GLU A 57 -4.65 -24.88 -10.33
CA GLU A 57 -6.07 -24.66 -10.02
C GLU A 57 -6.39 -24.99 -8.55
N ALA A 58 -5.84 -26.09 -8.02
CA ALA A 58 -6.05 -26.50 -6.63
C ALA A 58 -5.42 -25.48 -5.65
N GLU A 59 -4.20 -25.02 -5.92
CA GLU A 59 -3.55 -23.99 -5.11
C GLU A 59 -4.29 -22.65 -5.18
N ALA A 60 -4.76 -22.24 -6.35
CA ALA A 60 -5.51 -21.01 -6.54
C ALA A 60 -6.82 -21.03 -5.73
N LYS A 61 -7.56 -22.15 -5.78
CA LYS A 61 -8.79 -22.32 -5.01
C LYS A 61 -8.57 -22.16 -3.49
N ALA A 62 -7.44 -22.65 -2.97
CA ALA A 62 -7.10 -22.54 -1.54
C ALA A 62 -6.47 -21.18 -1.18
N PHE A 63 -5.67 -20.59 -2.07
CA PHE A 63 -4.93 -19.36 -1.83
C PHE A 63 -5.81 -18.11 -1.82
N TRP A 64 -6.68 -17.94 -2.82
CA TRP A 64 -7.43 -16.69 -3.01
C TRP A 64 -8.32 -16.29 -1.83
N PRO A 65 -8.99 -17.21 -1.11
CA PRO A 65 -9.72 -16.85 0.09
C PRO A 65 -8.84 -16.28 1.21
N VAL A 66 -7.65 -16.87 1.43
CA VAL A 66 -6.69 -16.36 2.42
C VAL A 66 -6.11 -15.01 1.99
N TYR A 67 -5.79 -14.88 0.70
CA TYR A 67 -5.35 -13.62 0.11
C TYR A 67 -6.38 -12.51 0.31
N ALA A 68 -7.66 -12.78 0.02
CA ALA A 68 -8.73 -11.80 0.16
C ALA A 68 -8.83 -11.28 1.61
N GLN A 69 -8.86 -12.18 2.60
CA GLN A 69 -8.87 -11.79 4.02
C GLN A 69 -7.66 -10.96 4.41
N TYR A 70 -6.46 -11.33 3.95
CA TYR A 70 -5.25 -10.55 4.18
C TYR A 70 -5.35 -9.14 3.57
N GLN A 71 -5.85 -9.04 2.34
CA GLN A 71 -5.99 -7.75 1.66
C GLN A 71 -7.08 -6.88 2.29
N ASP A 72 -8.14 -7.45 2.88
CA ASP A 72 -9.15 -6.69 3.62
C ASP A 72 -8.55 -6.02 4.86
N GLU A 73 -7.79 -6.77 5.66
CA GLU A 73 -7.11 -6.21 6.83
C GLU A 73 -6.01 -5.21 6.44
N LEU A 74 -5.26 -5.49 5.37
CA LEU A 74 -4.25 -4.58 4.84
C LEU A 74 -4.88 -3.28 4.30
N PHE A 75 -6.08 -3.35 3.72
CA PHE A 75 -6.82 -2.19 3.25
C PHE A 75 -7.17 -1.23 4.40
N LEU A 76 -7.62 -1.77 5.54
CA LEU A 76 -7.88 -0.94 6.73
C LEU A 76 -6.62 -0.21 7.20
N LEU A 77 -5.48 -0.91 7.21
CA LEU A 77 -4.19 -0.30 7.55
C LEU A 77 -3.78 0.79 6.56
N ARG A 78 -3.97 0.55 5.26
CA ARG A 78 -3.71 1.53 4.20
C ARG A 78 -4.60 2.76 4.30
N SER A 79 -5.86 2.58 4.68
CA SER A 79 -6.79 3.68 4.94
C SER A 79 -6.32 4.57 6.10
N ARG A 80 -5.75 3.98 7.15
CA ARG A 80 -5.10 4.75 8.24
C ARG A 80 -3.90 5.54 7.73
N THR A 81 -3.06 4.93 6.89
CA THR A 81 -1.90 5.61 6.27
C THR A 81 -2.38 6.80 5.42
N ALA A 82 -3.39 6.60 4.60
CA ALA A 82 -3.96 7.65 3.75
C ALA A 82 -4.52 8.81 4.60
N LYS A 83 -5.23 8.49 5.69
CA LYS A 83 -5.72 9.51 6.63
C LYS A 83 -4.56 10.27 7.29
N LEU A 84 -3.51 9.58 7.72
CA LEU A 84 -2.33 10.21 8.31
C LEU A 84 -1.66 11.20 7.35
N ILE A 85 -1.54 10.83 6.07
CA ILE A 85 -0.98 11.71 5.02
C ILE A 85 -1.86 12.96 4.83
N ASN A 86 -3.18 12.80 4.78
CA ASN A 86 -4.10 13.92 4.69
C ASN A 86 -4.02 14.83 5.93
N ASP A 87 -4.02 14.25 7.13
CA ASP A 87 -3.88 15.00 8.39
C ASP A 87 -2.54 15.79 8.45
N TYR A 88 -1.47 15.21 7.87
CA TYR A 88 -0.18 15.88 7.75
C TYR A 88 -0.26 17.04 6.75
N ALA A 89 -0.84 16.84 5.58
CA ALA A 89 -0.99 17.87 4.55
C ALA A 89 -1.82 19.05 5.07
N ASP A 90 -2.94 18.78 5.73
CA ASP A 90 -3.81 19.81 6.30
C ASP A 90 -3.12 20.64 7.39
N ALA A 91 -2.22 20.01 8.15
CA ALA A 91 -1.50 20.68 9.22
C ALA A 91 -0.19 21.35 8.78
N TYR A 92 0.29 21.08 7.57
CA TYR A 92 1.65 21.37 7.11
C TYR A 92 2.07 22.84 7.33
N GLU A 93 1.21 23.81 6.96
CA GLU A 93 1.52 25.24 7.06
C GLU A 93 1.43 25.78 8.51
N LYS A 94 0.65 25.12 9.37
CA LYS A 94 0.40 25.55 10.75
C LYS A 94 0.66 24.41 11.74
N MET A 95 1.74 23.66 11.51
CA MET A 95 2.13 22.56 12.36
C MET A 95 2.50 23.04 13.77
N THR A 96 1.92 22.41 14.79
CA THR A 96 2.31 22.59 16.18
C THR A 96 3.06 21.37 16.69
N ASN A 97 3.87 21.53 17.76
CA ASN A 97 4.56 20.40 18.40
C ASN A 97 3.62 19.27 18.82
N ASP A 98 2.46 19.61 19.38
CA ASP A 98 1.47 18.61 19.80
C ASP A 98 0.87 17.87 18.61
N LYS A 99 0.59 18.57 17.51
CA LYS A 99 0.10 17.93 16.28
C LYS A 99 1.16 17.05 15.66
N ALA A 100 2.40 17.55 15.55
CA ALA A 100 3.53 16.79 15.04
C ALA A 100 3.77 15.52 15.86
N LYS A 101 3.72 15.61 17.19
CA LYS A 101 3.84 14.44 18.06
C LYS A 101 2.76 13.40 17.76
N LYS A 102 1.48 13.82 17.69
CA LYS A 102 0.36 12.89 17.41
C LYS A 102 0.50 12.20 16.06
N LEU A 103 0.91 12.93 15.02
CA LEU A 103 1.13 12.36 13.68
C LEU A 103 2.28 11.35 13.69
N LEU A 104 3.37 11.65 14.40
CA LEU A 104 4.51 10.74 14.53
C LEU A 104 4.12 9.47 15.33
N ASP A 105 3.40 9.61 16.42
CA ASP A 105 2.93 8.48 17.23
C ASP A 105 2.01 7.54 16.40
N GLU A 106 1.13 8.12 15.56
CA GLU A 106 0.29 7.35 14.64
C GLU A 106 1.12 6.67 13.54
N TYR A 107 2.09 7.37 12.96
CA TYR A 107 3.02 6.80 11.99
C TYR A 107 3.74 5.57 12.57
N MET A 108 4.34 5.69 13.74
CA MET A 108 5.05 4.59 14.42
C MET A 108 4.12 3.41 14.72
N THR A 109 2.86 3.70 15.05
CA THR A 109 1.83 2.66 15.24
C THR A 109 1.57 1.90 13.94
N ILE A 110 1.37 2.60 12.83
CA ILE A 110 1.12 2.00 11.51
C ILE A 110 2.32 1.15 11.07
N GLU A 111 3.56 1.65 11.23
CA GLU A 111 4.79 0.93 10.92
C GLU A 111 4.90 -0.40 11.70
N THR A 112 4.41 -0.44 12.91
CA THR A 112 4.40 -1.66 13.74
C THR A 112 3.32 -2.66 13.29
N LEU A 113 2.17 -2.19 12.87
CA LEU A 113 1.02 -3.03 12.51
C LEU A 113 1.24 -3.81 11.21
N GLY A 114 1.92 -3.22 10.22
CA GLY A 114 2.18 -3.87 8.94
C GLY A 114 2.96 -5.20 9.08
N PRO A 115 4.12 -5.23 9.72
CA PRO A 115 4.84 -6.46 10.02
C PRO A 115 4.04 -7.48 10.85
N LYS A 116 3.29 -7.03 11.87
CA LYS A 116 2.44 -7.91 12.68
C LYS A 116 1.36 -8.60 11.84
N LEU A 117 0.70 -7.86 10.96
CA LEU A 117 -0.29 -8.43 10.05
C LEU A 117 0.33 -9.49 9.13
N ARG A 118 1.48 -9.20 8.54
CA ARG A 118 2.22 -10.18 7.71
C ARG A 118 2.57 -11.44 8.49
N GLN A 119 3.06 -11.31 9.72
CA GLN A 119 3.39 -12.44 10.58
C GLN A 119 2.16 -13.28 10.95
N ALA A 120 1.01 -12.64 11.22
CA ALA A 120 -0.23 -13.32 11.56
C ALA A 120 -0.78 -14.14 10.38
N TYR A 121 -0.54 -13.70 9.14
CA TYR A 121 -1.00 -14.41 7.95
C TYR A 121 -0.03 -15.46 7.42
N LEU A 122 1.24 -15.43 7.80
CA LEU A 122 2.24 -16.41 7.37
C LEU A 122 1.80 -17.85 7.60
N PRO A 123 1.33 -18.28 8.79
CA PRO A 123 0.88 -19.65 9.00
C PRO A 123 -0.38 -20.00 8.18
N LYS A 124 -1.24 -19.03 7.85
CA LYS A 124 -2.42 -19.24 7.01
C LYS A 124 -2.00 -19.53 5.57
N PHE A 125 -1.05 -18.79 5.00
CA PHE A 125 -0.50 -19.06 3.67
C PHE A 125 0.25 -20.39 3.59
N ARG A 126 1.01 -20.75 4.62
CA ARG A 126 1.70 -22.05 4.72
C ARG A 126 0.75 -23.26 4.72
N LYS A 127 -0.49 -23.10 5.15
CA LYS A 127 -1.50 -24.15 5.10
C LYS A 127 -2.03 -24.41 3.70
N VAL A 128 -1.92 -23.46 2.80
CA VAL A 128 -2.56 -23.50 1.47
C VAL A 128 -1.58 -23.52 0.31
N LEU A 129 -0.28 -23.28 0.57
CA LEU A 129 0.77 -23.25 -0.46
C LEU A 129 2.02 -24.00 0.01
N PRO A 130 2.78 -24.62 -0.92
CA PRO A 130 4.15 -25.05 -0.68
C PRO A 130 5.05 -23.87 -0.26
N GLU A 131 6.04 -24.10 0.60
CA GLU A 131 6.90 -23.03 1.17
C GLU A 131 7.56 -22.17 0.08
N VAL A 132 8.01 -22.76 -1.03
CA VAL A 132 8.59 -22.03 -2.16
C VAL A 132 7.61 -20.98 -2.73
N LYS A 133 6.33 -21.33 -2.83
CA LYS A 133 5.28 -20.41 -3.29
C LYS A 133 4.91 -19.38 -2.23
N VAL A 134 4.96 -19.72 -0.95
CA VAL A 134 4.82 -18.75 0.14
C VAL A 134 5.93 -17.70 0.07
N VAL A 135 7.19 -18.13 -0.07
CA VAL A 135 8.32 -17.20 -0.25
C VAL A 135 8.12 -16.32 -1.46
N ARG A 136 7.73 -16.89 -2.61
CA ARG A 136 7.44 -16.14 -3.84
C ARG A 136 6.36 -15.08 -3.63
N TYR A 137 5.27 -15.43 -2.96
CA TYR A 137 4.19 -14.50 -2.62
C TYR A 137 4.69 -13.31 -1.79
N TYR A 138 5.43 -13.60 -0.71
CA TYR A 138 5.99 -12.54 0.14
C TYR A 138 7.01 -11.66 -0.58
N GLN A 139 7.76 -12.21 -1.53
CA GLN A 139 8.66 -11.43 -2.40
C GLN A 139 7.86 -10.48 -3.31
N ILE A 140 6.76 -10.94 -3.90
CA ILE A 140 5.87 -10.11 -4.73
C ILE A 140 5.27 -8.98 -3.88
N GLU A 141 4.70 -9.32 -2.71
CA GLU A 141 4.17 -8.34 -1.75
C GLU A 141 5.21 -7.29 -1.36
N ASN A 142 6.43 -7.73 -1.07
CA ASN A 142 7.52 -6.82 -0.69
C ASN A 142 7.90 -5.87 -1.83
N LYS A 143 7.97 -6.36 -3.07
CA LYS A 143 8.27 -5.52 -4.25
C LYS A 143 7.20 -4.46 -4.49
N ILE A 144 5.92 -4.85 -4.41
CA ILE A 144 4.80 -3.92 -4.57
C ILE A 144 4.81 -2.87 -3.45
N ASN A 145 5.03 -3.31 -2.20
CA ASN A 145 5.10 -2.41 -1.07
C ASN A 145 6.28 -1.44 -1.15
N ALA A 146 7.46 -1.91 -1.57
CA ALA A 146 8.64 -1.07 -1.74
C ALA A 146 8.42 0.03 -2.81
N ALA A 147 7.78 -0.32 -3.93
CA ALA A 147 7.41 0.66 -4.96
C ALA A 147 6.45 1.72 -4.41
N LEU A 148 5.41 1.30 -3.68
CA LEU A 148 4.45 2.23 -3.07
C LEU A 148 5.11 3.15 -2.03
N ILE A 149 5.96 2.61 -1.16
CA ILE A 149 6.67 3.40 -0.14
C ILE A 149 7.62 4.42 -0.82
N TYR A 150 8.31 4.02 -1.88
CA TYR A 150 9.18 4.92 -2.62
C TYR A 150 8.39 6.10 -3.21
N GLU A 151 7.25 5.84 -3.85
CA GLU A 151 6.40 6.89 -4.41
C GLU A 151 5.86 7.83 -3.32
N LEU A 152 5.42 7.30 -2.19
CA LEU A 152 4.98 8.12 -1.06
C LEU A 152 6.11 8.99 -0.53
N ALA A 153 7.31 8.42 -0.31
CA ALA A 153 8.46 9.15 0.20
C ALA A 153 8.93 10.26 -0.77
N ALA A 154 8.81 10.03 -2.08
CA ALA A 154 9.17 11.02 -3.09
C ALA A 154 8.21 12.23 -3.14
N ASN A 155 6.93 12.02 -2.75
CA ASN A 155 5.89 13.03 -2.89
C ASN A 155 5.50 13.73 -1.58
N ILE A 156 5.84 13.16 -0.42
CA ILE A 156 5.54 13.78 0.88
C ILE A 156 6.69 14.72 1.26
N PRO A 157 6.45 16.04 1.36
CA PRO A 157 7.51 16.99 1.70
C PRO A 157 7.97 16.82 3.15
N LEU A 158 9.24 17.12 3.41
CA LEU A 158 9.75 17.21 4.77
C LEU A 158 9.05 18.34 5.54
N MET A 159 8.88 18.15 6.84
CA MET A 159 8.42 19.21 7.73
C MET A 159 9.37 20.42 7.65
N LYS A 160 8.81 21.62 7.59
CA LYS A 160 9.60 22.86 7.63
C LYS A 160 10.42 22.89 8.93
N SER A 161 11.70 23.21 8.84
CA SER A 161 12.51 23.49 10.04
C SER A 161 11.90 24.67 10.78
N ALA A 162 11.75 24.57 12.10
CA ALA A 162 11.35 25.71 12.91
C ALA A 162 12.39 26.84 12.69
N GLN A 163 11.92 28.00 12.26
CA GLN A 163 12.72 29.23 12.22
C GLN A 163 12.85 29.80 13.63
#